data_9f8ca52b6feb795336e1e9377d5fe86e
#
_entry.id   9f8ca52b6feb795336e1e9377d5fe86e
#
_cell.length_a   1.000
_cell.length_b   1.000
_cell.length_c   1.000
_cell.angle_alpha   90.00
_cell.angle_beta   90.00
_cell.angle_gamma   90.00
#
_symmetry.space_group_name_H-M   'P 1'
#
loop_
_entity.id
_entity.type
_entity.pdbx_description
1 polymer ?
#
loop_
_entity_poly.entity_id
_entity_poly.type
_entity_poly.pdbx_seq_one_letter_code
_entity_poly.pdbx_strand_id
1 'polypeptide(L)'
;MWRNSSTPGAALRTFKIFIDWRKQALMRSKVKVRRICDFVRDSAARPSWKILFFGSDHFAVESLKTLMSSRRSAEGLVEALEVVSLPGDVPVKRFAQENHLPVHTWPPEVTEGQFDAGVVVSFGCLIPKRLIQQFPYGILNVHPSLLPRWRGPAPVVHTIMHGDIITGVTIMQIVPRRFDVGPILNQEVHEVPRDCTADELGRDLAIKGAHLLIETLKTLPERIEKKTEQSQTGATFAPKVNSSMGWLVWEEQTCDQIDCLYRAIGSRIPLRTTWKGTTVKLMDFVGKCNISSSDMITWGPDSHV
;
A
#
# COMPACT_ATOMS: atom_id res chain seq x y z
N MET A 1 -63.28 39.49 -9.27
CA MET A 1 -62.16 40.46 -9.35
C MET A 1 -61.05 39.98 -8.47
N TRP A 2 -60.08 39.32 -9.05
CA TRP A 2 -58.81 39.00 -8.37
C TRP A 2 -57.66 39.42 -9.28
N ARG A 3 -56.85 40.36 -8.81
CA ARG A 3 -55.70 40.86 -9.54
C ARG A 3 -54.49 39.98 -9.21
N ASN A 4 -53.93 39.39 -10.26
CA ASN A 4 -52.58 38.79 -10.27
C ASN A 4 -51.54 39.90 -10.21
N SER A 5 -50.64 39.82 -9.25
CA SER A 5 -49.36 40.53 -9.24
C SER A 5 -48.24 39.51 -9.11
N SER A 6 -47.77 38.97 -10.23
CA SER A 6 -46.57 38.18 -10.34
C SER A 6 -45.39 39.09 -10.66
N THR A 7 -44.47 39.23 -9.75
CA THR A 7 -43.21 39.96 -9.94
C THR A 7 -42.22 39.09 -10.70
N PRO A 8 -41.62 39.54 -11.81
CA PRO A 8 -40.68 38.75 -12.64
C PRO A 8 -39.23 38.69 -12.12
N GLY A 9 -38.99 39.11 -10.87
CA GLY A 9 -37.60 39.30 -10.40
C GLY A 9 -36.85 38.09 -9.82
N ALA A 10 -37.57 37.04 -9.36
CA ALA A 10 -36.95 35.95 -8.63
C ALA A 10 -36.36 34.83 -9.55
N ALA A 11 -36.97 34.59 -10.70
CA ALA A 11 -36.52 33.52 -11.63
C ALA A 11 -35.20 33.84 -12.34
N LEU A 12 -34.92 35.11 -12.63
CA LEU A 12 -33.68 35.56 -13.28
C LEU A 12 -32.44 35.50 -12.35
N ARG A 13 -32.60 35.67 -11.04
CA ARG A 13 -31.47 35.54 -10.09
C ARG A 13 -31.00 34.08 -9.92
N THR A 14 -31.94 33.13 -9.88
CA THR A 14 -31.62 31.71 -9.70
C THR A 14 -30.93 31.14 -10.96
N PHE A 15 -31.31 31.59 -12.13
CA PHE A 15 -30.67 31.18 -13.39
C PHE A 15 -29.25 31.76 -13.55
N LYS A 16 -29.00 32.99 -13.08
CA LYS A 16 -27.67 33.61 -13.15
C LYS A 16 -26.67 32.92 -12.21
N ILE A 17 -27.11 32.49 -11.03
CA ILE A 17 -26.26 31.71 -10.09
C ILE A 17 -25.91 30.34 -10.64
N PHE A 18 -26.86 29.67 -11.33
CA PHE A 18 -26.63 28.35 -11.93
C PHE A 18 -25.69 28.40 -13.14
N ILE A 19 -25.75 29.46 -13.94
CA ILE A 19 -24.86 29.67 -15.10
C ILE A 19 -23.44 30.01 -14.61
N ASP A 20 -23.28 30.75 -13.55
CA ASP A 20 -21.97 31.10 -12.98
C ASP A 20 -21.30 29.90 -12.33
N TRP A 21 -22.05 29.01 -11.64
CA TRP A 21 -21.51 27.78 -11.07
C TRP A 21 -21.04 26.80 -12.16
N ARG A 22 -21.79 26.64 -13.25
CA ARG A 22 -21.36 25.83 -14.41
C ARG A 22 -20.14 26.42 -15.12
N LYS A 23 -20.06 27.75 -15.27
CA LYS A 23 -18.90 28.40 -15.84
C LYS A 23 -17.64 28.24 -14.96
N GLN A 24 -17.76 28.32 -13.63
CA GLN A 24 -16.64 28.08 -12.72
C GLN A 24 -16.21 26.61 -12.69
N ALA A 25 -17.15 25.66 -12.72
CA ALA A 25 -16.84 24.24 -12.85
C ALA A 25 -16.17 23.89 -14.19
N LEU A 26 -16.63 24.50 -15.29
CA LEU A 26 -16.04 24.32 -16.63
C LEU A 26 -14.66 25.00 -16.75
N MET A 27 -14.46 26.15 -16.11
CA MET A 27 -13.13 26.78 -16.06
C MET A 27 -12.14 25.96 -15.24
N ARG A 28 -12.55 25.42 -14.08
CA ARG A 28 -11.68 24.53 -13.27
C ARG A 28 -11.33 23.24 -14.01
N SER A 29 -12.27 22.66 -14.75
CA SER A 29 -11.99 21.49 -15.59
C SER A 29 -11.09 21.83 -16.78
N LYS A 30 -11.30 22.98 -17.44
CA LYS A 30 -10.45 23.44 -18.55
C LYS A 30 -9.04 23.79 -18.13
N VAL A 31 -8.85 24.36 -16.92
CA VAL A 31 -7.52 24.63 -16.37
C VAL A 31 -6.80 23.31 -16.04
N LYS A 32 -7.51 22.32 -15.49
CA LYS A 32 -6.95 20.98 -15.20
C LYS A 32 -6.57 20.23 -16.49
N VAL A 33 -7.43 20.28 -17.51
CA VAL A 33 -7.18 19.70 -18.84
C VAL A 33 -6.08 20.45 -19.59
N ARG A 34 -6.02 21.79 -19.47
CA ARG A 34 -4.98 22.58 -20.14
C ARG A 34 -3.58 22.29 -19.57
N ARG A 35 -3.42 22.17 -18.24
CA ARG A 35 -2.16 21.75 -17.61
C ARG A 35 -1.70 20.36 -18.04
N ILE A 36 -2.63 19.42 -18.21
CA ILE A 36 -2.33 18.08 -18.75
C ILE A 36 -1.95 18.17 -20.24
N CYS A 37 -2.64 18.99 -21.03
CA CYS A 37 -2.32 19.18 -22.44
C CYS A 37 -1.03 19.95 -22.69
N ASP A 38 -0.68 20.91 -21.84
CA ASP A 38 0.58 21.68 -21.96
C ASP A 38 1.78 20.79 -21.62
N PHE A 39 1.63 19.86 -20.66
CA PHE A 39 2.63 18.83 -20.35
C PHE A 39 2.81 17.80 -21.48
N VAL A 40 1.73 17.42 -22.18
CA VAL A 40 1.76 16.49 -23.33
C VAL A 40 2.35 17.17 -24.60
N ARG A 41 2.31 18.50 -24.71
CA ARG A 41 2.88 19.22 -25.87
C ARG A 41 4.40 19.41 -25.78
N ASP A 42 4.97 19.31 -24.57
CA ASP A 42 6.44 19.40 -24.36
C ASP A 42 7.10 18.01 -24.39
N SER A 43 6.61 17.14 -25.30
CA SER A 43 6.90 15.71 -25.40
C SER A 43 8.33 15.33 -25.83
N ALA A 44 9.29 16.24 -25.70
CA ALA A 44 10.72 15.93 -25.81
C ALA A 44 11.42 15.84 -24.43
N ALA A 45 10.82 16.36 -23.36
CA ALA A 45 11.36 16.27 -22.01
C ALA A 45 10.75 15.06 -21.27
N ARG A 46 11.59 14.18 -20.76
CA ARG A 46 11.16 13.09 -19.87
C ARG A 46 10.48 13.68 -18.64
N PRO A 47 9.39 13.04 -18.12
CA PRO A 47 8.71 13.56 -16.94
C PRO A 47 9.67 13.59 -15.75
N SER A 48 9.78 14.74 -15.11
CA SER A 48 10.54 14.93 -13.88
C SER A 48 9.57 15.30 -12.76
N TRP A 49 9.51 14.48 -11.69
CA TRP A 49 8.47 14.52 -10.67
C TRP A 49 8.92 15.16 -9.38
N LYS A 50 8.09 16.03 -8.81
CA LYS A 50 8.18 16.50 -7.42
C LYS A 50 7.33 15.58 -6.56
N ILE A 51 7.97 14.77 -5.73
CA ILE A 51 7.32 13.69 -4.97
C ILE A 51 7.37 14.00 -3.48
N LEU A 52 6.21 13.85 -2.81
CA LEU A 52 6.12 13.74 -1.36
C LEU A 52 5.91 12.26 -0.99
N PHE A 53 6.87 11.69 -0.27
CA PHE A 53 6.89 10.29 0.12
C PHE A 53 6.39 10.10 1.55
N PHE A 54 5.49 9.14 1.76
CA PHE A 54 4.93 8.78 3.07
C PHE A 54 5.31 7.33 3.38
N GLY A 55 6.03 7.09 4.45
CA GLY A 55 6.46 5.74 4.80
C GLY A 55 6.93 5.62 6.25
N SER A 56 7.06 4.38 6.75
CA SER A 56 7.46 4.15 8.12
C SER A 56 8.52 3.06 8.28
N ASP A 57 8.34 1.89 7.69
CA ASP A 57 9.12 0.68 7.95
C ASP A 57 10.20 0.39 6.90
N HIS A 58 10.88 -0.75 7.06
CA HIS A 58 11.93 -1.19 6.14
C HIS A 58 11.42 -1.51 4.73
N PHE A 59 10.16 -1.95 4.59
CA PHE A 59 9.55 -2.17 3.29
C PHE A 59 9.50 -0.85 2.50
N ALA A 60 9.10 0.23 3.16
CA ALA A 60 9.03 1.57 2.57
C ALA A 60 10.41 2.14 2.21
N VAL A 61 11.46 1.80 2.96
CA VAL A 61 12.82 2.27 2.70
C VAL A 61 13.32 1.86 1.30
N GLU A 62 12.97 0.68 0.79
CA GLU A 62 13.41 0.24 -0.55
C GLU A 62 12.85 1.14 -1.67
N SER A 63 11.57 1.53 -1.57
CA SER A 63 10.99 2.48 -2.51
C SER A 63 11.64 3.86 -2.40
N LEU A 64 11.93 4.34 -1.18
CA LEU A 64 12.58 5.63 -0.97
C LEU A 64 14.02 5.66 -1.52
N LYS A 65 14.79 4.58 -1.33
CA LYS A 65 16.13 4.41 -1.91
C LYS A 65 16.10 4.51 -3.42
N THR A 66 15.15 3.82 -4.04
CA THR A 66 15.04 3.76 -5.50
C THR A 66 14.62 5.12 -6.08
N LEU A 67 13.69 5.84 -5.45
CA LEU A 67 13.32 7.21 -5.81
C LEU A 67 14.49 8.17 -5.69
N MET A 68 15.27 8.08 -4.60
CA MET A 68 16.46 8.90 -4.39
C MET A 68 17.54 8.62 -5.45
N SER A 69 17.76 7.36 -5.80
CA SER A 69 18.71 6.97 -6.84
C SER A 69 18.27 7.51 -8.21
N SER A 70 16.96 7.48 -8.49
CA SER A 70 16.38 8.05 -9.71
C SER A 70 16.53 9.58 -9.80
N ARG A 71 16.56 10.29 -8.66
CA ARG A 71 16.87 11.73 -8.59
C ARG A 71 18.31 12.03 -9.00
N ARG A 72 19.24 11.13 -8.66
CA ARG A 72 20.68 11.29 -8.93
C ARG A 72 21.11 10.78 -10.31
N SER A 73 20.23 10.07 -11.00
CA SER A 73 20.52 9.47 -12.31
C SER A 73 20.47 10.52 -13.43
N ALA A 74 21.14 10.22 -14.54
CA ALA A 74 21.09 11.04 -15.76
C ALA A 74 19.67 11.10 -16.38
N GLU A 75 18.79 10.17 -16.01
CA GLU A 75 17.39 10.14 -16.45
C GLU A 75 16.53 11.21 -15.77
N GLY A 76 16.93 11.68 -14.58
CA GLY A 76 16.28 12.79 -13.87
C GLY A 76 14.79 12.62 -13.61
N LEU A 77 14.29 11.37 -13.41
CA LEU A 77 12.87 11.10 -13.24
C LEU A 77 12.26 11.78 -12.00
N VAL A 78 13.06 12.01 -10.96
CA VAL A 78 12.64 12.69 -9.73
C VAL A 78 13.42 14.00 -9.58
N GLU A 79 12.72 15.13 -9.64
CA GLU A 79 13.27 16.48 -9.46
C GLU A 79 13.42 16.83 -7.97
N ALA A 80 12.33 16.63 -7.22
CA ALA A 80 12.30 16.89 -5.78
C ALA A 80 11.71 15.67 -5.04
N LEU A 81 12.30 15.35 -3.90
CA LEU A 81 11.87 14.23 -3.02
C LEU A 81 11.94 14.71 -1.58
N GLU A 82 10.77 14.75 -0.94
CA GLU A 82 10.63 15.07 0.47
C GLU A 82 9.84 13.96 1.16
N VAL A 83 10.00 13.82 2.46
CA VAL A 83 9.50 12.67 3.23
C VAL A 83 8.56 13.12 4.33
N VAL A 84 7.43 12.44 4.47
CA VAL A 84 6.54 12.55 5.64
C VAL A 84 6.72 11.31 6.50
N SER A 85 7.02 11.52 7.77
CA SER A 85 7.20 10.44 8.73
C SER A 85 6.28 10.59 9.93
N LEU A 86 5.91 9.45 10.51
CA LEU A 86 5.25 9.40 11.80
C LEU A 86 6.22 9.80 12.93
N PRO A 87 5.70 10.23 14.09
CA PRO A 87 6.50 10.47 15.28
C PRO A 87 7.29 9.21 15.70
N GLY A 88 8.47 9.41 16.27
CA GLY A 88 9.35 8.34 16.72
C GLY A 88 10.54 8.07 15.79
N ASP A 89 11.35 7.09 16.17
CA ASP A 89 12.52 6.63 15.42
C ASP A 89 12.10 5.47 14.50
N VAL A 90 11.64 5.80 13.30
CA VAL A 90 11.21 4.81 12.31
C VAL A 90 12.22 4.71 11.14
N PRO A 91 12.38 3.54 10.49
CA PRO A 91 13.38 3.30 9.46
C PRO A 91 13.40 4.35 8.35
N VAL A 92 12.25 4.76 7.83
CA VAL A 92 12.14 5.78 6.76
C VAL A 92 12.68 7.14 7.21
N LYS A 93 12.35 7.56 8.45
CA LYS A 93 12.84 8.85 8.99
C LYS A 93 14.36 8.84 9.14
N ARG A 94 14.90 7.77 9.68
CA ARG A 94 16.35 7.58 9.86
C ARG A 94 17.08 7.64 8.53
N PHE A 95 16.60 6.85 7.55
CA PHE A 95 17.17 6.86 6.20
C PHE A 95 17.09 8.24 5.53
N ALA A 96 15.95 8.95 5.66
CA ALA A 96 15.79 10.29 5.10
C ALA A 96 16.79 11.30 5.71
N GLN A 97 16.97 11.28 7.03
CA GLN A 97 17.92 12.14 7.74
C GLN A 97 19.38 11.85 7.35
N GLU A 98 19.79 10.58 7.29
CA GLU A 98 21.12 10.15 6.86
C GLU A 98 21.44 10.58 5.42
N ASN A 99 20.42 10.72 4.57
CA ASN A 99 20.57 11.14 3.17
C ASN A 99 20.20 12.61 2.91
N HIS A 100 20.03 13.40 3.96
CA HIS A 100 19.73 14.86 3.87
C HIS A 100 18.45 15.16 3.06
N LEU A 101 17.45 14.28 3.12
CA LEU A 101 16.12 14.55 2.55
C LEU A 101 15.31 15.40 3.55
N PRO A 102 14.54 16.40 3.08
CA PRO A 102 13.61 17.12 3.95
C PRO A 102 12.58 16.18 4.55
N VAL A 103 12.37 16.29 5.87
CA VAL A 103 11.42 15.45 6.61
C VAL A 103 10.35 16.31 7.26
N HIS A 104 9.09 16.03 6.92
CA HIS A 104 7.90 16.63 7.49
C HIS A 104 7.30 15.70 8.54
N THR A 105 6.71 16.30 9.57
CA THR A 105 5.90 15.56 10.54
C THR A 105 4.49 15.33 10.01
N TRP A 106 3.85 14.23 10.42
CA TRP A 106 2.45 14.00 10.12
C TRP A 106 1.50 14.79 11.03
N PRO A 107 0.42 15.41 10.51
CA PRO A 107 0.11 15.62 9.09
C PRO A 107 0.94 16.78 8.50
N PRO A 108 1.40 16.67 7.24
CA PRO A 108 2.16 17.72 6.59
C PRO A 108 1.28 18.89 6.15
N GLU A 109 1.84 20.08 6.13
CA GLU A 109 1.25 21.21 5.44
C GLU A 109 1.75 21.23 4.00
N VAL A 110 0.83 21.05 3.04
CA VAL A 110 1.12 20.99 1.61
C VAL A 110 0.21 21.98 0.89
N THR A 111 0.80 22.80 0.03
CA THR A 111 0.07 23.72 -0.85
C THR A 111 -0.15 23.11 -2.22
N GLU A 112 -1.20 23.53 -2.92
CA GLU A 112 -1.51 23.06 -4.28
C GLU A 112 -0.34 23.36 -5.24
N GLY A 113 0.12 22.32 -5.94
CA GLY A 113 1.21 22.44 -6.92
C GLY A 113 2.62 22.43 -6.35
N GLN A 114 2.80 22.26 -5.04
CA GLN A 114 4.12 22.09 -4.41
C GLN A 114 4.75 20.74 -4.83
N PHE A 115 3.93 19.70 -4.93
CA PHE A 115 4.32 18.38 -5.40
C PHE A 115 3.37 17.91 -6.51
N ASP A 116 3.88 17.12 -7.45
CA ASP A 116 3.09 16.56 -8.54
C ASP A 116 2.31 15.32 -8.10
N ALA A 117 2.95 14.44 -7.36
CA ALA A 117 2.39 13.21 -6.85
C ALA A 117 2.82 12.91 -5.41
N GLY A 118 1.95 12.25 -4.65
CA GLY A 118 2.31 11.59 -3.41
C GLY A 118 2.63 10.12 -3.65
N VAL A 119 3.51 9.54 -2.83
CA VAL A 119 3.79 8.11 -2.80
C VAL A 119 3.66 7.62 -1.37
N VAL A 120 2.82 6.61 -1.14
CA VAL A 120 2.59 6.00 0.18
C VAL A 120 3.08 4.56 0.15
N VAL A 121 3.89 4.19 1.14
CA VAL A 121 4.36 2.82 1.33
C VAL A 121 4.41 2.51 2.82
N SER A 122 3.64 1.52 3.28
CA SER A 122 3.63 1.09 4.70
C SER A 122 3.53 2.27 5.69
N PHE A 123 2.59 3.18 5.49
CA PHE A 123 2.46 4.39 6.31
C PHE A 123 1.50 4.24 7.50
N GLY A 124 0.45 3.41 7.34
CA GLY A 124 -0.48 3.07 8.42
C GLY A 124 -1.54 4.13 8.78
N CYS A 125 -1.52 5.31 8.13
CA CYS A 125 -2.50 6.37 8.36
C CYS A 125 -3.40 6.57 7.15
N LEU A 126 -4.68 6.86 7.42
CA LEU A 126 -5.63 7.23 6.37
C LEU A 126 -5.37 8.66 5.90
N ILE A 127 -5.10 8.83 4.62
CA ILE A 127 -4.80 10.14 4.05
C ILE A 127 -6.10 10.95 3.87
N PRO A 128 -6.22 12.17 4.44
CA PRO A 128 -7.41 12.99 4.33
C PRO A 128 -7.66 13.44 2.88
N LYS A 129 -8.94 13.53 2.49
CA LYS A 129 -9.34 13.99 1.15
C LYS A 129 -8.69 15.32 0.77
N ARG A 130 -8.62 16.29 1.73
CA ARG A 130 -8.00 17.60 1.51
C ARG A 130 -6.54 17.46 1.07
N LEU A 131 -5.79 16.54 1.68
CA LEU A 131 -4.39 16.32 1.33
C LEU A 131 -4.26 15.65 -0.03
N ILE A 132 -5.07 14.62 -0.33
CA ILE A 132 -5.05 13.94 -1.65
C ILE A 132 -5.29 14.94 -2.79
N GLN A 133 -6.16 15.93 -2.58
CA GLN A 133 -6.50 16.93 -3.59
C GLN A 133 -5.39 17.95 -3.89
N GLN A 134 -4.32 18.02 -3.07
CA GLN A 134 -3.18 18.89 -3.33
C GLN A 134 -2.25 18.37 -4.44
N PHE A 135 -2.36 17.09 -4.78
CA PHE A 135 -1.51 16.43 -5.77
C PHE A 135 -2.22 16.32 -7.12
N PRO A 136 -1.74 16.96 -8.19
CA PRO A 136 -2.34 16.88 -9.52
C PRO A 136 -2.49 15.45 -10.06
N TYR A 137 -1.52 14.58 -9.78
CA TYR A 137 -1.53 13.17 -10.17
C TYR A 137 -2.03 12.23 -9.06
N GLY A 138 -2.52 12.81 -7.93
CA GLY A 138 -3.00 12.06 -6.78
C GLY A 138 -1.86 11.44 -5.96
N ILE A 139 -2.23 10.46 -5.15
CA ILE A 139 -1.28 9.73 -4.28
C ILE A 139 -1.29 8.26 -4.70
N LEU A 140 -0.11 7.71 -4.94
CA LEU A 140 0.11 6.32 -5.31
C LEU A 140 0.43 5.50 -4.06
N ASN A 141 -0.08 4.28 -3.98
CA ASN A 141 0.29 3.32 -2.94
C ASN A 141 0.99 2.12 -3.56
N VAL A 142 2.11 1.71 -2.96
CA VAL A 142 2.79 0.44 -3.26
C VAL A 142 2.25 -0.60 -2.30
N HIS A 143 1.45 -1.54 -2.81
CA HIS A 143 0.79 -2.55 -2.00
C HIS A 143 1.32 -3.95 -2.35
N PRO A 144 1.88 -4.72 -1.38
CA PRO A 144 2.50 -6.01 -1.65
C PRO A 144 1.48 -7.16 -1.73
N SER A 145 0.55 -7.05 -2.65
CA SER A 145 -0.34 -8.13 -3.11
C SER A 145 -0.88 -7.85 -4.51
N LEU A 146 -1.48 -8.84 -5.15
CA LEU A 146 -2.28 -8.67 -6.36
C LEU A 146 -3.71 -8.27 -5.98
N LEU A 147 -3.95 -6.97 -5.77
CA LEU A 147 -5.28 -6.46 -5.48
C LEU A 147 -6.29 -6.88 -6.57
N PRO A 148 -7.52 -7.26 -6.20
CA PRO A 148 -8.19 -7.02 -4.92
C PRO A 148 -7.92 -8.06 -3.81
N ARG A 149 -7.03 -9.05 -4.05
CA ARG A 149 -6.64 -10.02 -3.02
C ARG A 149 -5.77 -9.35 -1.96
N TRP A 150 -6.03 -9.64 -0.70
CA TRP A 150 -5.27 -9.18 0.49
C TRP A 150 -5.25 -7.65 0.67
N ARG A 151 -6.42 -6.99 0.62
CA ARG A 151 -6.58 -5.61 1.09
C ARG A 151 -6.31 -5.53 2.58
N GLY A 152 -5.55 -4.54 3.04
CA GLY A 152 -5.31 -4.31 4.47
C GLY A 152 -3.83 -4.31 4.87
N PRO A 153 -3.54 -4.25 6.18
CA PRO A 153 -2.20 -3.93 6.68
C PRO A 153 -1.18 -5.07 6.66
N ALA A 154 -1.56 -6.34 6.41
CA ALA A 154 -0.65 -7.48 6.52
C ALA A 154 -0.70 -8.44 5.31
N PRO A 155 -0.69 -7.95 4.04
CA PRO A 155 -0.88 -8.81 2.87
C PRO A 155 0.16 -9.91 2.74
N VAL A 156 1.45 -9.63 2.97
CA VAL A 156 2.55 -10.59 2.86
C VAL A 156 2.38 -11.75 3.85
N VAL A 157 2.01 -11.43 5.09
CA VAL A 157 1.78 -12.45 6.13
C VAL A 157 0.61 -13.35 5.75
N HIS A 158 -0.49 -12.76 5.27
CA HIS A 158 -1.66 -13.54 4.85
C HIS A 158 -1.39 -14.37 3.59
N THR A 159 -0.56 -13.92 2.67
CA THR A 159 -0.07 -14.70 1.52
C THR A 159 0.58 -16.01 1.98
N ILE A 160 1.55 -15.94 2.90
CA ILE A 160 2.25 -17.13 3.42
C ILE A 160 1.30 -17.98 4.27
N MET A 161 0.54 -17.37 5.18
CA MET A 161 -0.36 -18.07 6.10
C MET A 161 -1.41 -18.91 5.37
N HIS A 162 -1.86 -18.47 4.19
CA HIS A 162 -2.85 -19.19 3.38
C HIS A 162 -2.24 -20.09 2.30
N GLY A 163 -0.91 -20.20 2.26
CA GLY A 163 -0.21 -21.07 1.31
C GLY A 163 -0.36 -20.63 -0.15
N ASP A 164 -0.51 -19.33 -0.41
CA ASP A 164 -0.58 -18.82 -1.78
C ASP A 164 0.72 -19.12 -2.51
N ILE A 165 0.63 -19.65 -3.71
CA ILE A 165 1.78 -19.95 -4.57
C ILE A 165 2.13 -18.80 -5.52
N ILE A 166 1.22 -17.85 -5.67
CA ILE A 166 1.37 -16.64 -6.48
C ILE A 166 0.91 -15.42 -5.69
N THR A 167 1.69 -14.38 -5.72
CA THR A 167 1.38 -13.06 -5.19
C THR A 167 1.92 -11.98 -6.13
N GLY A 168 2.19 -10.80 -5.66
CA GLY A 168 2.80 -9.73 -6.44
C GLY A 168 2.75 -8.38 -5.75
N VAL A 169 2.90 -7.34 -6.55
CA VAL A 169 2.80 -5.95 -6.10
C VAL A 169 1.82 -5.19 -6.97
N THR A 170 1.05 -4.33 -6.36
CA THR A 170 0.12 -3.42 -7.03
C THR A 170 0.51 -1.97 -6.74
N ILE A 171 0.61 -1.16 -7.80
CA ILE A 171 0.60 0.30 -7.69
C ILE A 171 -0.84 0.77 -7.94
N MET A 172 -1.43 1.42 -6.96
CA MET A 172 -2.81 1.93 -7.04
C MET A 172 -2.89 3.40 -6.62
N GLN A 173 -3.92 4.13 -7.10
CA GLN A 173 -4.24 5.45 -6.58
C GLN A 173 -5.03 5.35 -5.28
N ILE A 174 -4.67 6.15 -4.27
CA ILE A 174 -5.42 6.23 -3.02
C ILE A 174 -6.76 6.95 -3.25
N VAL A 175 -7.82 6.41 -2.66
CA VAL A 175 -9.13 7.06 -2.56
C VAL A 175 -9.42 7.47 -1.12
N PRO A 176 -10.16 8.57 -0.90
CA PRO A 176 -10.48 9.03 0.45
C PRO A 176 -11.29 8.01 1.25
N ARG A 177 -11.07 7.93 2.55
CA ARG A 177 -11.86 7.20 3.56
C ARG A 177 -11.83 5.68 3.48
N ARG A 178 -11.09 5.07 2.56
CA ARG A 178 -11.02 3.61 2.41
C ARG A 178 -9.61 3.18 2.06
N PHE A 179 -9.15 2.11 2.71
CA PHE A 179 -7.85 1.51 2.39
C PHE A 179 -7.96 0.54 1.21
N ASP A 180 -6.96 0.51 0.37
CA ASP A 180 -6.63 -0.50 -0.64
C ASP A 180 -7.76 -0.85 -1.63
N VAL A 181 -8.67 0.12 -1.91
CA VAL A 181 -9.80 -0.06 -2.84
C VAL A 181 -9.76 0.88 -4.04
N GLY A 182 -8.73 1.70 -4.16
CA GLY A 182 -8.60 2.64 -5.28
C GLY A 182 -8.21 1.94 -6.59
N PRO A 183 -8.28 2.65 -7.72
CA PRO A 183 -7.99 2.07 -9.03
C PRO A 183 -6.53 1.65 -9.16
N ILE A 184 -6.32 0.54 -9.85
CA ILE A 184 -5.03 -0.07 -10.14
C ILE A 184 -4.40 0.66 -11.34
N LEU A 185 -3.13 1.06 -11.18
CA LEU A 185 -2.32 1.66 -12.25
C LEU A 185 -1.38 0.64 -12.88
N ASN A 186 -0.80 -0.25 -12.07
CA ASN A 186 0.14 -1.28 -12.52
C ASN A 186 0.16 -2.45 -11.54
N GLN A 187 0.44 -3.64 -12.05
CA GLN A 187 0.62 -4.83 -11.21
C GLN A 187 1.76 -5.68 -11.79
N GLU A 188 2.49 -6.33 -10.90
CA GLU A 188 3.52 -7.30 -11.27
C GLU A 188 3.39 -8.56 -10.43
N VAL A 189 3.33 -9.70 -11.10
CA VAL A 189 3.21 -11.03 -10.49
C VAL A 189 4.54 -11.47 -9.88
N HIS A 190 4.47 -12.21 -8.79
CA HIS A 190 5.60 -12.85 -8.12
C HIS A 190 5.21 -14.26 -7.67
N GLU A 191 6.00 -15.24 -8.05
CA GLU A 191 5.86 -16.60 -7.54
C GLU A 191 6.36 -16.65 -6.09
N VAL A 192 5.58 -17.27 -5.19
CA VAL A 192 5.96 -17.41 -3.78
C VAL A 192 6.92 -18.59 -3.66
N PRO A 193 8.19 -18.40 -3.27
CA PRO A 193 9.12 -19.51 -3.05
C PRO A 193 8.57 -20.49 -2.01
N ARG A 194 8.73 -21.80 -2.25
CA ARG A 194 8.02 -22.85 -1.54
C ARG A 194 8.13 -22.77 -0.02
N ASP A 195 9.31 -22.55 0.51
CA ASP A 195 9.56 -22.59 1.94
C ASP A 195 9.92 -21.23 2.54
N CYS A 196 9.63 -20.13 1.78
CA CYS A 196 9.97 -18.79 2.25
C CYS A 196 9.10 -18.36 3.43
N THR A 197 9.69 -17.54 4.27
CA THR A 197 9.02 -16.83 5.37
C THR A 197 8.37 -15.54 4.87
N ALA A 198 7.47 -14.97 5.67
CA ALA A 198 6.89 -13.67 5.37
C ALA A 198 7.95 -12.54 5.34
N ASP A 199 9.01 -12.65 6.11
CA ASP A 199 10.10 -11.66 6.12
C ASP A 199 10.94 -11.72 4.85
N GLU A 200 11.19 -12.92 4.30
CA GLU A 200 11.89 -13.11 3.00
C GLU A 200 11.04 -12.61 1.84
N LEU A 201 9.78 -13.08 1.76
CA LEU A 201 8.86 -12.61 0.74
C LEU A 201 8.67 -11.08 0.79
N GLY A 202 8.60 -10.51 2.00
CA GLY A 202 8.49 -9.06 2.21
C GLY A 202 9.67 -8.28 1.63
N ARG A 203 10.89 -8.80 1.76
CA ARG A 203 12.09 -8.18 1.15
C ARG A 203 12.03 -8.21 -0.38
N ASP A 204 11.66 -9.35 -0.95
CA ASP A 204 11.57 -9.51 -2.41
C ASP A 204 10.48 -8.59 -3.00
N LEU A 205 9.31 -8.53 -2.36
CA LEU A 205 8.22 -7.67 -2.80
C LEU A 205 8.52 -6.17 -2.58
N ALA A 206 9.35 -5.80 -1.59
CA ALA A 206 9.79 -4.43 -1.40
C ALA A 206 10.65 -3.94 -2.58
N ILE A 207 11.62 -4.77 -3.00
CA ILE A 207 12.49 -4.48 -4.16
C ILE A 207 11.66 -4.42 -5.44
N LYS A 208 10.80 -5.43 -5.67
CA LYS A 208 9.91 -5.49 -6.83
C LYS A 208 8.97 -4.29 -6.87
N GLY A 209 8.37 -3.92 -5.73
CA GLY A 209 7.49 -2.76 -5.62
C GLY A 209 8.18 -1.43 -5.90
N ALA A 210 9.43 -1.29 -5.46
CA ALA A 210 10.24 -0.10 -5.73
C ALA A 210 10.53 0.04 -7.23
N HIS A 211 10.86 -1.05 -7.92
CA HIS A 211 11.07 -1.04 -9.38
C HIS A 211 9.77 -0.75 -10.14
N LEU A 212 8.67 -1.42 -9.76
CA LEU A 212 7.35 -1.21 -10.37
C LEU A 212 6.85 0.23 -10.19
N LEU A 213 7.17 0.87 -9.06
CA LEU A 213 6.87 2.29 -8.82
C LEU A 213 7.60 3.19 -9.84
N ILE A 214 8.89 2.96 -10.08
CA ILE A 214 9.67 3.73 -11.08
C ILE A 214 9.08 3.54 -12.48
N GLU A 215 8.77 2.30 -12.88
CA GLU A 215 8.15 2.03 -14.19
C GLU A 215 6.77 2.70 -14.32
N THR A 216 6.02 2.76 -13.23
CA THR A 216 4.73 3.46 -13.19
C THR A 216 4.91 4.96 -13.33
N LEU A 217 5.90 5.56 -12.65
CA LEU A 217 6.19 7.00 -12.73
C LEU A 217 6.67 7.43 -14.12
N LYS A 218 7.41 6.60 -14.84
CA LYS A 218 7.85 6.89 -16.23
C LYS A 218 6.67 7.12 -17.18
N THR A 219 5.54 6.45 -16.94
CA THR A 219 4.34 6.48 -17.78
C THR A 219 3.08 6.91 -17.00
N LEU A 220 3.26 7.68 -15.92
CA LEU A 220 2.18 7.99 -14.98
C LEU A 220 0.95 8.66 -15.62
N PRO A 221 1.06 9.65 -16.55
CA PRO A 221 -0.11 10.23 -17.20
C PRO A 221 -0.96 9.19 -17.92
N GLU A 222 -0.31 8.32 -18.70
CA GLU A 222 -0.99 7.25 -19.45
C GLU A 222 -1.60 6.19 -18.52
N ARG A 223 -0.90 5.85 -17.42
CA ARG A 223 -1.39 4.91 -16.41
C ARG A 223 -2.65 5.41 -15.72
N ILE A 224 -2.73 6.72 -15.44
CA ILE A 224 -3.92 7.33 -14.85
C ILE A 224 -5.11 7.28 -15.82
N GLU A 225 -4.89 7.49 -17.11
CA GLU A 225 -5.93 7.39 -18.13
C GLU A 225 -6.44 5.95 -18.29
N LYS A 226 -5.54 4.96 -18.19
CA LYS A 226 -5.82 3.53 -18.38
C LYS A 226 -6.07 2.77 -17.07
N LYS A 227 -6.24 3.49 -15.95
CA LYS A 227 -6.44 2.86 -14.64
C LYS A 227 -7.67 1.95 -14.62
N THR A 228 -7.55 0.85 -13.89
CA THR A 228 -8.60 -0.16 -13.77
C THR A 228 -9.22 -0.13 -12.38
N GLU A 229 -10.53 0.00 -12.29
CA GLU A 229 -11.24 -0.10 -11.01
C GLU A 229 -11.16 -1.54 -10.47
N GLN A 230 -10.95 -1.66 -9.16
CA GLN A 230 -10.88 -2.98 -8.53
C GLN A 230 -12.25 -3.67 -8.49
N SER A 231 -12.29 -4.93 -8.94
CA SER A 231 -13.46 -5.79 -8.74
C SER A 231 -13.71 -6.08 -7.26
N GLN A 232 -14.98 -6.32 -6.91
CA GLN A 232 -15.34 -6.93 -5.62
C GLN A 232 -15.18 -8.46 -5.66
N THR A 233 -15.27 -9.06 -6.85
CA THR A 233 -15.03 -10.49 -7.04
C THR A 233 -13.55 -10.80 -6.80
N GLY A 234 -13.26 -11.78 -5.97
CA GLY A 234 -11.89 -12.14 -5.57
C GLY A 234 -11.25 -11.23 -4.50
N ALA A 235 -12.00 -10.23 -4.00
CA ALA A 235 -11.51 -9.40 -2.91
C ALA A 235 -11.41 -10.19 -1.61
N THR A 236 -10.23 -10.16 -0.99
CA THR A 236 -9.97 -10.73 0.34
C THR A 236 -9.29 -9.70 1.23
N PHE A 237 -9.25 -9.97 2.53
CA PHE A 237 -8.72 -9.03 3.51
C PHE A 237 -7.55 -9.63 4.27
N ALA A 238 -6.56 -8.78 4.56
CA ALA A 238 -5.37 -9.09 5.32
C ALA A 238 -5.32 -8.23 6.60
N PRO A 239 -6.12 -8.59 7.63
CA PRO A 239 -6.17 -7.84 8.88
C PRO A 239 -4.82 -7.83 9.60
N LYS A 240 -4.67 -6.89 10.54
CA LYS A 240 -3.46 -6.78 11.35
C LYS A 240 -3.22 -8.05 12.15
N VAL A 241 -1.99 -8.56 12.08
CA VAL A 241 -1.55 -9.73 12.83
C VAL A 241 -1.54 -9.44 14.33
N ASN A 242 -2.01 -10.38 15.11
CA ASN A 242 -2.05 -10.30 16.57
C ASN A 242 -1.61 -11.63 17.22
N SER A 243 -1.34 -11.60 18.52
CA SER A 243 -0.79 -12.74 19.26
C SER A 243 -1.73 -13.95 19.33
N SER A 244 -3.04 -13.79 19.14
CA SER A 244 -3.98 -14.92 19.16
C SER A 244 -3.85 -15.82 17.92
N MET A 245 -3.31 -15.28 16.81
CA MET A 245 -3.07 -16.06 15.60
C MET A 245 -2.01 -17.14 15.77
N GLY A 246 -1.14 -17.03 16.77
CA GLY A 246 -0.13 -18.04 17.09
C GLY A 246 -0.66 -19.22 17.91
N TRP A 247 -1.96 -19.28 18.18
CA TRP A 247 -2.54 -20.39 18.94
C TRP A 247 -2.85 -21.58 18.02
N LEU A 248 -2.33 -22.77 18.36
CA LEU A 248 -2.53 -23.99 17.61
C LEU A 248 -3.70 -24.81 18.19
N VAL A 249 -4.58 -25.24 17.29
CA VAL A 249 -5.67 -26.18 17.57
C VAL A 249 -5.42 -27.43 16.73
N TRP A 250 -4.83 -28.47 17.35
CA TRP A 250 -4.32 -29.66 16.67
C TRP A 250 -5.40 -30.44 15.93
N GLU A 251 -6.63 -30.35 16.40
CA GLU A 251 -7.79 -31.05 15.84
C GLU A 251 -8.32 -30.35 14.57
N GLU A 252 -7.98 -29.08 14.37
CA GLU A 252 -8.52 -28.25 13.28
C GLU A 252 -7.47 -27.91 12.21
N GLN A 253 -6.17 -28.04 12.54
CA GLN A 253 -5.09 -27.59 11.67
C GLN A 253 -4.24 -28.75 11.15
N THR A 254 -4.03 -28.77 9.85
CA THR A 254 -3.09 -29.72 9.24
C THR A 254 -1.65 -29.29 9.46
N CYS A 255 -0.69 -30.24 9.31
CA CYS A 255 0.74 -29.93 9.36
C CYS A 255 1.14 -28.85 8.35
N ASP A 256 0.52 -28.82 7.16
CA ASP A 256 0.77 -27.80 6.16
C ASP A 256 0.31 -26.41 6.62
N GLN A 257 -0.84 -26.34 7.26
CA GLN A 257 -1.36 -25.08 7.81
C GLN A 257 -0.49 -24.56 8.96
N ILE A 258 -0.01 -25.45 9.83
CA ILE A 258 0.91 -25.11 10.94
C ILE A 258 2.25 -24.61 10.38
N ASP A 259 2.80 -25.25 9.36
CA ASP A 259 4.01 -24.83 8.66
C ASP A 259 3.84 -23.44 8.04
N CYS A 260 2.76 -23.22 7.27
CA CYS A 260 2.43 -21.91 6.72
C CYS A 260 2.31 -20.84 7.81
N LEU A 261 1.62 -21.17 8.91
CA LEU A 261 1.47 -20.26 10.05
C LEU A 261 2.82 -19.92 10.68
N TYR A 262 3.69 -20.92 10.90
CA TYR A 262 5.02 -20.68 11.43
C TYR A 262 5.85 -19.78 10.52
N ARG A 263 5.91 -20.06 9.24
CA ARG A 263 6.63 -19.23 8.25
C ARG A 263 6.06 -17.82 8.12
N ALA A 264 4.75 -17.66 8.36
CA ALA A 264 4.08 -16.36 8.30
C ALA A 264 4.37 -15.48 9.51
N ILE A 265 4.36 -16.03 10.74
CA ILE A 265 4.40 -15.22 11.97
C ILE A 265 5.43 -15.67 13.01
N GLY A 266 6.02 -16.86 12.87
CA GLY A 266 6.88 -17.47 13.88
C GLY A 266 8.08 -16.63 14.31
N SER A 267 8.64 -15.81 13.42
CA SER A 267 9.72 -14.86 13.74
C SER A 267 9.32 -13.74 14.72
N ARG A 268 8.02 -13.47 14.85
CA ARG A 268 7.48 -12.34 15.64
C ARG A 268 6.54 -12.80 16.76
N ILE A 269 5.79 -13.87 16.51
CA ILE A 269 4.78 -14.41 17.42
C ILE A 269 5.05 -15.89 17.57
N PRO A 270 5.51 -16.36 18.75
CA PRO A 270 5.73 -17.77 18.99
C PRO A 270 4.40 -18.52 18.90
N LEU A 271 4.42 -19.68 18.24
CA LEU A 271 3.26 -20.58 18.24
C LEU A 271 3.04 -21.12 19.66
N ARG A 272 1.79 -21.33 20.02
CA ARG A 272 1.38 -21.77 21.37
C ARG A 272 0.32 -22.85 21.27
N THR A 273 0.34 -23.73 22.26
CA THR A 273 -0.70 -24.75 22.42
C THR A 273 -0.87 -25.10 23.90
N THR A 274 -1.82 -25.97 24.19
CA THR A 274 -1.99 -26.53 25.53
C THR A 274 -1.38 -27.93 25.59
N TRP A 275 -0.52 -28.18 26.57
CA TRP A 275 0.06 -29.47 26.87
C TRP A 275 -0.22 -29.83 28.34
N LYS A 276 -0.91 -30.95 28.60
CA LYS A 276 -1.30 -31.38 29.97
C LYS A 276 -1.93 -30.25 30.81
N GLY A 277 -2.83 -29.47 30.19
CA GLY A 277 -3.50 -28.34 30.84
C GLY A 277 -2.70 -27.06 31.01
N THR A 278 -1.42 -27.02 30.55
CA THR A 278 -0.55 -25.86 30.65
C THR A 278 -0.26 -25.27 29.25
N THR A 279 -0.26 -23.93 29.13
CA THR A 279 0.13 -23.27 27.88
C THR A 279 1.65 -23.39 27.67
N VAL A 280 2.04 -23.96 26.53
CA VAL A 280 3.43 -24.07 26.09
C VAL A 280 3.65 -23.25 24.83
N LYS A 281 4.89 -22.74 24.67
CA LYS A 281 5.36 -22.07 23.45
C LYS A 281 6.22 -23.05 22.67
N LEU A 282 5.99 -23.12 21.36
CA LEU A 282 6.85 -23.86 20.43
C LEU A 282 7.93 -22.88 19.91
N MET A 283 9.19 -23.14 20.27
CA MET A 283 10.29 -22.22 19.98
C MET A 283 10.97 -22.51 18.64
N ASP A 284 11.18 -23.80 18.36
CA ASP A 284 11.91 -24.24 17.18
C ASP A 284 11.03 -25.18 16.34
N PHE A 285 10.79 -24.78 15.10
CA PHE A 285 10.05 -25.61 14.15
C PHE A 285 11.07 -26.34 13.25
N VAL A 286 11.18 -27.65 13.43
CA VAL A 286 12.16 -28.48 12.74
C VAL A 286 11.68 -28.92 11.34
N GLY A 287 10.45 -28.59 10.97
CA GLY A 287 9.81 -28.98 9.71
C GLY A 287 8.86 -30.15 9.85
N LYS A 288 8.45 -30.72 8.73
CA LYS A 288 7.52 -31.84 8.67
C LYS A 288 8.31 -33.13 8.64
N CYS A 289 7.93 -34.09 9.46
CA CYS A 289 8.41 -35.48 9.34
C CYS A 289 7.25 -36.39 8.95
N ASN A 290 7.46 -37.30 8.02
CA ASN A 290 6.54 -38.38 7.73
C ASN A 290 6.81 -39.50 8.76
N ILE A 291 6.07 -39.48 9.87
CA ILE A 291 6.11 -40.56 10.82
C ILE A 291 5.11 -41.61 10.32
N SER A 292 5.57 -42.82 9.98
CA SER A 292 4.68 -43.93 9.73
C SER A 292 4.02 -44.33 11.05
N SER A 293 2.83 -44.95 11.02
CA SER A 293 2.13 -45.38 12.22
C SER A 293 2.91 -46.42 13.05
N SER A 294 4.00 -46.96 12.50
CA SER A 294 4.95 -47.85 13.21
C SER A 294 6.00 -47.09 14.05
N ASP A 295 6.19 -45.77 13.79
CA ASP A 295 7.22 -44.94 14.43
C ASP A 295 6.65 -44.06 15.55
N MET A 296 5.57 -44.51 16.21
CA MET A 296 5.02 -43.75 17.35
C MET A 296 6.12 -43.63 18.42
N ILE A 297 6.64 -42.43 18.57
CA ILE A 297 7.59 -42.09 19.64
C ILE A 297 6.86 -42.21 20.95
N THR A 298 7.11 -43.30 21.68
CA THR A 298 6.69 -43.44 23.08
C THR A 298 7.60 -42.52 23.91
N TRP A 299 7.11 -41.38 24.32
CA TRP A 299 7.79 -40.54 25.28
C TRP A 299 7.85 -41.28 26.63
N GLY A 300 9.05 -41.70 27.05
CA GLY A 300 9.28 -42.22 28.38
C GLY A 300 8.97 -41.17 29.45
N PRO A 301 8.62 -41.60 30.68
CA PRO A 301 8.28 -40.68 31.78
C PRO A 301 9.43 -39.74 32.22
N ASP A 302 10.66 -39.93 31.74
CA ASP A 302 11.86 -39.22 32.20
C ASP A 302 12.49 -38.24 31.20
N SER A 303 11.81 -37.93 30.09
CA SER A 303 12.28 -36.85 29.17
C SER A 303 11.94 -35.46 29.77
N HIS A 304 12.89 -34.89 30.51
CA HIS A 304 12.87 -33.47 30.86
C HIS A 304 12.99 -32.63 29.60
N VAL A 305 11.95 -31.86 29.27
CA VAL A 305 11.97 -30.79 28.29
C VAL A 305 12.19 -29.48 29.00
#